data_cdc6c9362e8cdcc1428f6f2fbeaa2cce
#
_entry.id   cdc6c9362e8cdcc1428f6f2fbeaa2cce
#
_cell.length_a   1.000
_cell.length_b   1.000
_cell.length_c   1.000
_cell.angle_alpha   90.00
_cell.angle_beta   90.00
_cell.angle_gamma   90.00
#
_symmetry.space_group_name_H-M   'P 1'
#
loop_
_entity.id
_entity.type
_entity.pdbx_description
1 polymer ?
#
loop_
_entity_poly.entity_id
_entity_poly.type
_entity_poly.pdbx_seq_one_letter_code
_entity_poly.pdbx_strand_id
1 'polypeptide(L)'
;MEDARHALELVLRSEARDIREKYVEPPYTTAFGILFLPFEGLYAEVVNSGLVEQLQREYSISVAGPSTMAAILNALQMGFRTLAIQKHSHEAWVVLGSVRGEFEKFAGTIEKAQKSLQGAEQQLELLAGTRTRAIVRQLREVERLQPEELRK
;
A
#
# COMPACT_ATOMS: atom_id res chain seq x y z
N MET A 1 -15.08 -51.29 -24.93
CA MET A 1 -14.94 -50.22 -23.92
C MET A 1 -13.48 -49.79 -23.75
N GLU A 2 -12.52 -50.73 -23.75
CA GLU A 2 -11.08 -50.40 -23.68
C GLU A 2 -10.59 -49.56 -24.88
N ASP A 3 -11.01 -49.90 -26.10
CA ASP A 3 -10.62 -49.12 -27.29
C ASP A 3 -11.06 -47.67 -27.24
N ALA A 4 -12.25 -47.40 -26.68
CA ALA A 4 -12.73 -46.03 -26.54
C ALA A 4 -11.94 -45.23 -25.47
N ARG A 5 -11.51 -45.90 -24.38
CA ARG A 5 -10.63 -45.29 -23.37
C ARG A 5 -9.27 -44.96 -23.96
N HIS A 6 -8.68 -45.91 -24.68
CA HIS A 6 -7.38 -45.69 -25.33
C HIS A 6 -7.43 -44.55 -26.35
N ALA A 7 -8.49 -44.49 -27.17
CA ALA A 7 -8.69 -43.39 -28.11
C ALA A 7 -8.82 -42.02 -27.37
N LEU A 8 -9.58 -42.00 -26.29
CA LEU A 8 -9.71 -40.79 -25.45
C LEU A 8 -8.35 -40.34 -24.88
N GLU A 9 -7.57 -41.26 -24.35
CA GLU A 9 -6.24 -40.98 -23.81
C GLU A 9 -5.33 -40.36 -24.87
N LEU A 10 -5.28 -40.91 -26.08
CA LEU A 10 -4.48 -40.38 -27.19
C LEU A 10 -4.89 -38.97 -27.57
N VAL A 11 -6.18 -38.68 -27.63
CA VAL A 11 -6.71 -37.35 -27.91
C VAL A 11 -6.29 -36.36 -26.81
N LEU A 12 -6.50 -36.70 -25.54
CA LEU A 12 -6.17 -35.83 -24.42
C LEU A 12 -4.66 -35.56 -24.31
N ARG A 13 -3.81 -36.55 -24.62
CA ARG A 13 -2.35 -36.33 -24.70
C ARG A 13 -1.98 -35.37 -25.83
N SER A 14 -2.62 -35.52 -26.99
CA SER A 14 -2.41 -34.59 -28.11
C SER A 14 -2.84 -33.17 -27.78
N GLU A 15 -4.02 -32.98 -27.19
CA GLU A 15 -4.54 -31.69 -26.79
C GLU A 15 -3.68 -31.02 -25.68
N ALA A 16 -3.25 -31.82 -24.69
CA ALA A 16 -2.36 -31.33 -23.64
C ALA A 16 -1.02 -30.84 -24.20
N ARG A 17 -0.44 -31.57 -25.16
CA ARG A 17 0.77 -31.14 -25.87
C ARG A 17 0.55 -29.82 -26.62
N ASP A 18 -0.53 -29.74 -27.37
CA ASP A 18 -0.90 -28.56 -28.15
C ASP A 18 -1.09 -27.34 -27.26
N ILE A 19 -1.75 -27.49 -26.11
CA ILE A 19 -1.91 -26.42 -25.13
C ILE A 19 -0.54 -25.99 -24.60
N ARG A 20 0.33 -26.92 -24.26
CA ARG A 20 1.67 -26.65 -23.76
C ARG A 20 2.51 -25.87 -24.76
N GLU A 21 2.51 -26.29 -26.00
CA GLU A 21 3.35 -25.72 -27.05
C GLU A 21 2.85 -24.38 -27.56
N LYS A 22 1.52 -24.20 -27.62
CA LYS A 22 0.91 -23.01 -28.25
C LYS A 22 0.57 -21.89 -27.25
N TYR A 23 0.30 -22.22 -25.98
CA TYR A 23 -0.30 -21.26 -25.04
C TYR A 23 0.48 -21.09 -23.74
N VAL A 24 1.49 -21.91 -23.44
CA VAL A 24 2.25 -21.81 -22.20
C VAL A 24 3.67 -21.30 -22.48
N GLU A 25 3.86 -19.99 -22.28
CA GLU A 25 5.11 -19.27 -22.55
C GLU A 25 5.52 -18.41 -21.34
N PRO A 26 6.12 -18.99 -20.29
CA PRO A 26 6.63 -18.20 -19.17
C PRO A 26 7.77 -17.26 -19.59
N PRO A 27 7.86 -16.03 -19.10
CA PRO A 27 7.07 -15.42 -18.02
C PRO A 27 5.78 -14.72 -18.48
N TYR A 28 5.45 -14.72 -19.77
CA TYR A 28 4.28 -14.03 -20.32
C TYR A 28 2.97 -14.70 -19.94
N THR A 29 2.99 -16.01 -19.68
CA THR A 29 1.88 -16.78 -19.15
C THR A 29 2.27 -17.48 -17.85
N THR A 30 1.31 -18.19 -17.23
CA THR A 30 1.60 -19.18 -16.19
C THR A 30 2.50 -20.30 -16.73
N ALA A 31 3.22 -21.00 -15.85
CA ALA A 31 4.03 -22.17 -16.21
C ALA A 31 3.19 -23.43 -16.43
N PHE A 32 1.88 -23.33 -16.34
CA PHE A 32 0.92 -24.44 -16.52
C PHE A 32 -0.28 -23.98 -17.34
N GLY A 33 -0.98 -24.93 -17.94
CA GLY A 33 -2.27 -24.73 -18.60
C GLY A 33 -3.37 -25.57 -17.95
N ILE A 34 -4.63 -25.30 -18.32
CA ILE A 34 -5.80 -26.06 -17.87
C ILE A 34 -6.52 -26.62 -19.09
N LEU A 35 -6.69 -27.91 -19.11
CA LEU A 35 -7.53 -28.65 -20.07
C LEU A 35 -8.91 -28.83 -19.44
N PHE A 36 -9.91 -28.14 -19.96
CA PHE A 36 -11.27 -28.19 -19.44
C PHE A 36 -12.08 -29.26 -20.16
N LEU A 37 -12.67 -30.17 -19.39
CA LEU A 37 -13.58 -31.20 -19.87
C LEU A 37 -15.02 -30.79 -19.52
N PRO A 38 -15.92 -30.61 -20.51
CA PRO A 38 -17.25 -30.02 -20.27
C PRO A 38 -18.25 -30.96 -19.58
N PHE A 39 -17.89 -32.26 -19.46
CA PHE A 39 -18.75 -33.28 -18.86
C PHE A 39 -18.09 -33.89 -17.63
N GLU A 40 -18.76 -33.86 -16.49
CA GLU A 40 -18.26 -34.41 -15.24
C GLU A 40 -17.95 -35.90 -15.32
N GLY A 41 -18.78 -36.65 -16.04
CA GLY A 41 -18.55 -38.08 -16.27
C GLY A 41 -17.27 -38.38 -17.07
N LEU A 42 -16.92 -37.53 -18.04
CA LEU A 42 -15.67 -37.61 -18.77
C LEU A 42 -14.47 -37.31 -17.89
N TYR A 43 -14.58 -36.27 -17.05
CA TYR A 43 -13.56 -35.93 -16.07
C TYR A 43 -13.32 -37.07 -15.08
N ALA A 44 -14.38 -37.66 -14.54
CA ALA A 44 -14.28 -38.79 -13.63
C ALA A 44 -13.56 -40.01 -14.28
N GLU A 45 -13.82 -40.29 -15.56
CA GLU A 45 -13.16 -41.34 -16.29
C GLU A 45 -11.65 -41.09 -16.44
N VAL A 46 -11.27 -39.83 -16.75
CA VAL A 46 -9.87 -39.40 -16.89
C VAL A 46 -9.13 -39.45 -15.55
N VAL A 47 -9.78 -39.09 -14.45
CA VAL A 47 -9.22 -39.24 -13.10
C VAL A 47 -8.97 -40.70 -12.75
N ASN A 48 -9.96 -41.56 -13.00
CA ASN A 48 -9.86 -42.98 -12.69
C ASN A 48 -8.79 -43.73 -13.53
N SER A 49 -8.46 -43.23 -14.71
CA SER A 49 -7.39 -43.79 -15.53
C SER A 49 -5.97 -43.39 -15.10
N GLY A 50 -5.82 -42.42 -14.16
CA GLY A 50 -4.52 -41.89 -13.76
C GLY A 50 -3.87 -40.99 -14.82
N LEU A 51 -4.62 -40.58 -15.83
CA LEU A 51 -4.11 -39.72 -16.91
C LEU A 51 -3.87 -38.27 -16.43
N VAL A 52 -4.61 -37.83 -15.44
CA VAL A 52 -4.46 -36.44 -14.87
C VAL A 52 -3.04 -36.20 -14.39
N GLU A 53 -2.48 -37.12 -13.61
CA GLU A 53 -1.13 -37.01 -13.05
C GLU A 53 -0.05 -37.10 -14.13
N GLN A 54 -0.31 -37.88 -15.17
CA GLN A 54 0.60 -38.02 -16.32
C GLN A 54 0.65 -36.72 -17.13
N LEU A 55 -0.49 -36.13 -17.50
CA LEU A 55 -0.57 -34.90 -18.26
C LEU A 55 0.04 -33.72 -17.48
N GLN A 56 -0.15 -33.69 -16.16
CA GLN A 56 0.45 -32.67 -15.32
C GLN A 56 1.97 -32.80 -15.26
N ARG A 57 2.49 -34.01 -15.17
CA ARG A 57 3.93 -34.28 -15.10
C ARG A 57 4.65 -34.05 -16.44
N GLU A 58 4.05 -34.50 -17.53
CA GLU A 58 4.68 -34.44 -18.85
C GLU A 58 4.55 -33.09 -19.53
N TYR A 59 3.37 -32.45 -19.40
CA TYR A 59 3.05 -31.23 -20.13
C TYR A 59 2.80 -30.02 -19.21
N SER A 60 2.77 -30.18 -17.89
CA SER A 60 2.34 -29.17 -16.96
C SER A 60 0.89 -28.69 -17.21
N ILE A 61 0.04 -29.62 -17.62
CA ILE A 61 -1.37 -29.37 -17.89
C ILE A 61 -2.23 -30.03 -16.80
N SER A 62 -3.05 -29.21 -16.15
CA SER A 62 -4.05 -29.67 -15.17
C SER A 62 -5.37 -29.94 -15.90
N VAL A 63 -5.98 -31.06 -15.63
CA VAL A 63 -7.31 -31.38 -16.18
C VAL A 63 -8.37 -30.94 -15.19
N ALA A 64 -9.43 -30.28 -15.65
CA ALA A 64 -10.53 -29.83 -14.81
C ALA A 64 -11.89 -30.18 -15.44
N GLY A 65 -12.78 -30.72 -14.63
CA GLY A 65 -14.21 -30.85 -14.94
C GLY A 65 -14.98 -29.60 -14.50
N PRO A 66 -16.30 -29.52 -14.71
CA PRO A 66 -17.12 -28.39 -14.37
C PRO A 66 -17.04 -27.98 -12.89
N SER A 67 -17.13 -28.94 -11.98
CA SER A 67 -17.04 -28.70 -10.53
C SER A 67 -15.66 -28.22 -10.11
N THR A 68 -14.60 -28.83 -10.64
CA THR A 68 -13.22 -28.48 -10.35
C THR A 68 -12.88 -27.10 -10.91
N MET A 69 -13.32 -26.81 -12.13
CA MET A 69 -13.12 -25.49 -12.75
C MET A 69 -13.79 -24.38 -11.94
N ALA A 70 -15.02 -24.60 -11.47
CA ALA A 70 -15.73 -23.65 -10.61
C ALA A 70 -14.95 -23.37 -9.31
N ALA A 71 -14.39 -24.42 -8.69
CA ALA A 71 -13.58 -24.28 -7.50
C ALA A 71 -12.28 -23.50 -7.76
N ILE A 72 -11.59 -23.78 -8.87
CA ILE A 72 -10.37 -23.07 -9.29
C ILE A 72 -10.67 -21.58 -9.51
N LEU A 73 -11.72 -21.27 -10.26
CA LEU A 73 -12.10 -19.86 -10.55
C LEU A 73 -12.47 -19.11 -9.28
N ASN A 74 -13.18 -19.74 -8.36
CA ASN A 74 -13.52 -19.15 -7.07
C ASN A 74 -12.25 -18.89 -6.22
N ALA A 75 -11.33 -19.83 -6.18
CA ALA A 75 -10.05 -19.66 -5.48
C ALA A 75 -9.22 -18.52 -6.07
N LEU A 76 -9.14 -18.41 -7.39
CA LEU A 76 -8.48 -17.31 -8.08
C LEU A 76 -9.14 -15.97 -7.79
N GLN A 77 -10.47 -15.90 -7.81
CA GLN A 77 -11.21 -14.69 -7.47
C GLN A 77 -10.89 -14.21 -6.04
N MET A 78 -10.85 -15.12 -5.07
CA MET A 78 -10.44 -14.80 -3.70
C MET A 78 -8.99 -14.33 -3.63
N GLY A 79 -8.08 -14.97 -4.34
CA GLY A 79 -6.67 -14.59 -4.42
C GLY A 79 -6.48 -13.18 -4.98
N PHE A 80 -7.11 -12.85 -6.08
CA PHE A 80 -7.06 -11.50 -6.67
C PHE A 80 -7.68 -10.44 -5.76
N ARG A 81 -8.76 -10.76 -5.06
CA ARG A 81 -9.35 -9.86 -4.08
C ARG A 81 -8.39 -9.54 -2.93
N THR A 82 -7.68 -10.56 -2.44
CA THR A 82 -6.67 -10.41 -1.38
C THR A 82 -5.50 -9.53 -1.85
N LEU A 83 -4.99 -9.77 -3.08
CA LEU A 83 -3.92 -8.96 -3.67
C LEU A 83 -4.33 -7.49 -3.85
N ALA A 84 -5.57 -7.23 -4.28
CA ALA A 84 -6.10 -5.87 -4.40
C ALA A 84 -6.12 -5.15 -3.04
N ILE A 85 -6.55 -5.82 -1.97
CA ILE A 85 -6.54 -5.28 -0.60
C ILE A 85 -5.11 -4.97 -0.14
N GLN A 86 -4.16 -5.87 -0.39
CA GLN A 86 -2.76 -5.67 -0.02
C GLN A 86 -2.15 -4.45 -0.73
N LYS A 87 -2.44 -4.27 -2.02
CA LYS A 87 -1.97 -3.11 -2.78
C LYS A 87 -2.49 -1.79 -2.18
N HIS A 88 -3.78 -1.70 -1.90
CA HIS A 88 -4.36 -0.51 -1.27
C HIS A 88 -3.82 -0.25 0.14
N SER A 89 -3.56 -1.30 0.91
CA SER A 89 -2.94 -1.15 2.23
C SER A 89 -1.54 -0.55 2.13
N HIS A 90 -0.74 -1.00 1.18
CA HIS A 90 0.61 -0.45 0.97
C HIS A 90 0.57 1.05 0.58
N GLU A 91 -0.31 1.43 -0.33
CA GLU A 91 -0.53 2.84 -0.72
C GLU A 91 -0.94 3.69 0.49
N ALA A 92 -1.84 3.20 1.34
CA ALA A 92 -2.25 3.88 2.56
C ALA A 92 -1.09 4.09 3.54
N TRP A 93 -0.21 3.11 3.73
CA TRP A 93 0.98 3.24 4.57
C TRP A 93 1.97 4.27 4.05
N VAL A 94 2.16 4.37 2.74
CA VAL A 94 3.01 5.41 2.11
C VAL A 94 2.45 6.81 2.38
N VAL A 95 1.13 7.00 2.20
CA VAL A 95 0.46 8.27 2.50
C VAL A 95 0.57 8.64 3.97
N LEU A 96 0.31 7.69 4.88
CA LEU A 96 0.45 7.91 6.32
C LEU A 96 1.88 8.29 6.70
N GLY A 97 2.88 7.69 6.09
CA GLY A 97 4.29 8.04 6.30
C GLY A 97 4.59 9.48 5.89
N SER A 98 4.09 9.93 4.75
CA SER A 98 4.27 11.32 4.29
C SER A 98 3.56 12.32 5.20
N VAL A 99 2.32 12.04 5.62
CA VAL A 99 1.56 12.87 6.56
C VAL A 99 2.29 12.99 7.89
N ARG A 100 2.82 11.89 8.43
CA ARG A 100 3.64 11.94 9.65
C ARG A 100 4.84 12.86 9.52
N GLY A 101 5.56 12.79 8.40
CA GLY A 101 6.70 13.67 8.14
C GLY A 101 6.32 15.16 8.09
N GLU A 102 5.15 15.48 7.53
CA GLU A 102 4.64 16.88 7.54
C GLU A 102 4.25 17.33 8.95
N PHE A 103 3.65 16.47 9.76
CA PHE A 103 3.36 16.81 11.17
C PHE A 103 4.63 17.06 11.99
N GLU A 104 5.69 16.30 11.79
CA GLU A 104 6.98 16.50 12.46
C GLU A 104 7.61 17.86 12.09
N LYS A 105 7.57 18.24 10.80
CA LYS A 105 8.01 19.55 10.33
C LYS A 105 7.16 20.68 10.91
N PHE A 106 5.85 20.50 10.96
CA PHE A 106 4.90 21.46 11.51
C PHE A 106 5.17 21.70 13.01
N ALA A 107 5.34 20.62 13.79
CA ALA A 107 5.70 20.68 15.20
C ALA A 107 7.01 21.46 15.43
N GLY A 108 8.04 21.19 14.63
CA GLY A 108 9.30 21.92 14.68
C GLY A 108 9.17 23.41 14.33
N THR A 109 8.25 23.76 13.43
CA THR A 109 7.97 25.16 13.10
C THR A 109 7.26 25.88 14.24
N ILE A 110 6.29 25.22 14.90
CA ILE A 110 5.64 25.78 16.10
C ILE A 110 6.65 26.02 17.22
N GLU A 111 7.54 25.07 17.47
CA GLU A 111 8.57 25.23 18.51
C GLU A 111 9.50 26.42 18.23
N LYS A 112 9.89 26.64 16.97
CA LYS A 112 10.66 27.81 16.56
C LYS A 112 9.89 29.13 16.77
N ALA A 113 8.59 29.13 16.42
CA ALA A 113 7.73 30.29 16.63
C ALA A 113 7.58 30.62 18.12
N GLN A 114 7.39 29.62 18.97
CA GLN A 114 7.34 29.80 20.42
C GLN A 114 8.63 30.39 20.99
N LYS A 115 9.80 29.88 20.58
CA LYS A 115 11.09 30.44 20.99
C LYS A 115 11.28 31.89 20.53
N SER A 116 10.81 32.24 19.32
CA SER A 116 10.86 33.61 18.82
C SER A 116 9.94 34.56 19.63
N LEU A 117 8.74 34.09 19.99
CA LEU A 117 7.82 34.85 20.85
C LEU A 117 8.40 35.07 22.23
N GLN A 118 8.98 34.05 22.87
CA GLN A 118 9.64 34.20 24.17
C GLN A 118 10.81 35.18 24.11
N GLY A 119 11.61 35.16 23.04
CA GLY A 119 12.69 36.14 22.84
C GLY A 119 12.17 37.57 22.67
N ALA A 120 11.07 37.76 21.94
CA ALA A 120 10.43 39.05 21.78
C ALA A 120 9.85 39.57 23.12
N GLU A 121 9.23 38.69 23.90
CA GLU A 121 8.69 39.02 25.23
C GLU A 121 9.80 39.46 26.19
N GLN A 122 10.92 38.78 26.24
CA GLN A 122 12.10 39.17 27.03
C GLN A 122 12.65 40.54 26.60
N GLN A 123 12.72 40.83 25.29
CA GLN A 123 13.18 42.11 24.78
C GLN A 123 12.21 43.24 25.16
N LEU A 124 10.90 43.00 25.10
CA LEU A 124 9.89 43.96 25.54
C LEU A 124 10.00 44.23 27.05
N GLU A 125 10.23 43.22 27.85
CA GLU A 125 10.41 43.34 29.29
C GLU A 125 11.66 44.19 29.67
N LEU A 126 12.78 43.96 28.97
CA LEU A 126 13.98 44.75 29.09
C LEU A 126 13.76 46.23 28.70
N LEU A 127 13.03 46.49 27.63
CA LEU A 127 12.73 47.84 27.16
C LEU A 127 11.76 48.56 28.12
N ALA A 128 10.69 47.87 28.55
CA ALA A 128 9.72 48.42 29.50
C ALA A 128 10.33 48.67 30.89
N GLY A 129 11.14 47.71 31.36
CA GLY A 129 11.72 47.78 32.70
C GLY A 129 12.88 48.78 32.84
N THR A 130 13.82 48.80 31.90
CA THR A 130 15.05 49.54 32.02
C THR A 130 14.94 50.98 31.47
N ARG A 131 14.37 51.12 30.26
CA ARG A 131 14.24 52.43 29.61
C ARG A 131 13.15 53.28 30.26
N THR A 132 12.01 52.70 30.60
CA THR A 132 10.94 53.46 31.28
C THR A 132 11.37 53.97 32.64
N ARG A 133 12.11 53.15 33.41
CA ARG A 133 12.69 53.62 34.69
C ARG A 133 13.76 54.71 34.51
N ALA A 134 14.57 54.62 33.46
CA ALA A 134 15.56 55.65 33.14
C ALA A 134 14.89 56.98 32.75
N ILE A 135 13.87 56.95 31.90
CA ILE A 135 13.09 58.10 31.46
C ILE A 135 12.36 58.76 32.67
N VAL A 136 11.69 57.99 33.51
CA VAL A 136 11.02 58.51 34.73
C VAL A 136 12.01 59.10 35.69
N ARG A 137 13.21 58.56 35.80
CA ARG A 137 14.28 59.14 36.64
C ARG A 137 14.78 60.47 36.09
N GLN A 138 15.00 60.58 34.78
CA GLN A 138 15.39 61.83 34.13
C GLN A 138 14.29 62.90 34.21
N LEU A 139 13.05 62.52 34.00
CA LEU A 139 11.91 63.47 34.18
C LEU A 139 11.81 64.05 35.63
N ARG A 140 12.00 63.16 36.62
CA ARG A 140 12.03 63.61 38.02
C ARG A 140 13.22 64.50 38.31
N GLU A 141 14.34 64.39 37.68
CA GLU A 141 15.52 65.20 37.82
C GLU A 141 15.30 66.61 37.20
N VAL A 142 14.65 66.65 36.03
CA VAL A 142 14.24 67.89 35.37
C VAL A 142 13.15 68.66 36.21
N GLU A 143 12.17 67.92 36.76
CA GLU A 143 11.18 68.52 37.66
C GLU A 143 11.80 69.15 38.93
N ARG A 144 12.89 68.56 39.43
CA ARG A 144 13.65 69.15 40.59
C ARG A 144 14.48 70.37 40.24
N LEU A 145 14.80 70.53 38.95
CA LEU A 145 15.58 71.68 38.46
C LEU A 145 14.72 72.85 37.98
N GLN A 146 13.39 72.78 38.02
CA GLN A 146 12.52 73.92 37.75
C GLN A 146 12.50 74.81 38.96
N PRO A 147 12.91 76.10 38.81
CA PRO A 147 12.83 77.05 39.88
C PRO A 147 11.40 77.28 40.32
N GLU A 148 11.20 77.58 41.64
CA GLU A 148 9.90 77.85 42.28
C GLU A 148 9.12 79.00 41.68
N GLU A 149 9.61 79.67 40.63
CA GLU A 149 9.04 80.93 40.08
C GLU A 149 7.82 80.74 39.17
N LEU A 150 7.43 79.48 38.81
CA LEU A 150 6.28 79.25 37.97
C LEU A 150 5.06 78.70 38.72
N ARG A 151 5.04 78.86 40.02
CA ARG A 151 3.91 78.53 40.89
C ARG A 151 3.18 79.78 41.40
N LYS A 152 2.69 80.61 40.46
CA LYS A 152 1.68 81.63 40.77
C LYS A 152 0.60 81.64 39.70
#